data_ee91e41a7bc3bad79c8dd13d8497cc42
#
_entry.id   ee91e41a7bc3bad79c8dd13d8497cc42
#
_cell.length_a   1.000
_cell.length_b   1.000
_cell.length_c   1.000
_cell.angle_alpha   90.00
_cell.angle_beta   90.00
_cell.angle_gamma   90.00
#
_symmetry.space_group_name_H-M   'P 1'
#
loop_
_entity.id
_entity.type
_entity.pdbx_description
1 polymer ?
#
loop_
_entity_poly.entity_id
_entity_poly.type
_entity_poly.pdbx_seq_one_letter_code
_entity_poly.pdbx_strand_id
1 'polypeptide(L)'
;MKKDDIRRTVRARKSLLTENEKAEAAQSVFDRLEQMAAFMMADRILMYHSLPDELSTRDFLGKWSGRKHFFLPRVNGVNLDILPYEQTRLHLGAFEIEEPDGNDLTDIADIELIIVPAVAYDRHGNRVGRGKGYYDRMLAGSRATKVGVGYDFQLIDDAIDTDSHDVPVDIVITQSHTVIRRR
;
A
#
# COMPACT_ATOMS: atom_id res chain seq x y z
N MET A 1 6.76 18.87 -7.44
CA MET A 1 6.69 19.15 -6.00
C MET A 1 7.65 18.24 -5.25
N LYS A 2 8.42 18.80 -4.33
CA LYS A 2 9.47 18.06 -3.61
C LYS A 2 8.88 17.08 -2.60
N LYS A 3 9.45 15.88 -2.55
CA LYS A 3 8.96 14.78 -1.70
C LYS A 3 8.95 15.15 -0.20
N ASP A 4 9.96 15.86 0.30
CA ASP A 4 10.00 16.23 1.72
C ASP A 4 8.91 17.23 2.13
N ASP A 5 8.57 18.16 1.25
CA ASP A 5 7.45 19.10 1.47
C ASP A 5 6.12 18.35 1.53
N ILE A 6 5.94 17.38 0.64
CA ILE A 6 4.76 16.52 0.61
C ILE A 6 4.65 15.71 1.91
N ARG A 7 5.74 15.10 2.36
CA ARG A 7 5.75 14.32 3.61
C ARG A 7 5.30 15.15 4.81
N ARG A 8 5.78 16.39 4.91
CA ARG A 8 5.39 17.31 6.00
C ARG A 8 3.91 17.69 5.95
N THR A 9 3.43 18.05 4.78
CA THR A 9 2.01 18.44 4.57
C THR A 9 1.06 17.29 4.89
N VAL A 10 1.36 16.09 4.41
CA VAL A 10 0.52 14.92 4.64
C VAL A 10 0.52 14.52 6.12
N ARG A 11 1.67 14.58 6.78
CA ARG A 11 1.76 14.30 8.22
C ARG A 11 0.87 15.24 9.02
N ALA A 12 0.89 16.53 8.71
CA ALA A 12 0.06 17.53 9.37
C ALA A 12 -1.44 17.25 9.17
N ARG A 13 -1.83 16.88 7.94
CA ARG A 13 -3.22 16.56 7.61
C ARG A 13 -3.69 15.29 8.36
N LYS A 14 -2.86 14.26 8.40
CA LYS A 14 -3.17 13.01 9.12
C LYS A 14 -3.42 13.22 10.60
N SER A 15 -2.68 14.14 11.23
CA SER A 15 -2.83 14.43 12.67
C SER A 15 -4.19 15.04 13.03
N LEU A 16 -4.93 15.55 12.04
CA LEU A 16 -6.25 16.14 12.23
C LEU A 16 -7.40 15.15 12.09
N LEU A 17 -7.14 13.93 11.63
CA LEU A 17 -8.16 12.91 11.43
C LEU A 17 -8.67 12.35 12.77
N THR A 18 -9.99 12.24 12.90
CA THR A 18 -10.61 11.50 14.00
C THR A 18 -10.59 10.00 13.69
N GLU A 19 -10.73 9.16 14.71
CA GLU A 19 -10.82 7.70 14.52
C GLU A 19 -12.02 7.32 13.63
N ASN A 20 -13.14 8.04 13.77
CA ASN A 20 -14.32 7.81 12.95
C ASN A 20 -14.07 8.16 11.48
N GLU A 21 -13.42 9.28 11.20
CA GLU A 21 -13.03 9.66 9.84
C GLU A 21 -12.09 8.65 9.20
N LYS A 22 -11.13 8.13 9.96
CA LYS A 22 -10.23 7.05 9.50
C LYS A 22 -10.98 5.79 9.15
N ALA A 23 -11.91 5.36 10.00
CA ALA A 23 -12.71 4.15 9.78
C ALA A 23 -13.61 4.27 8.55
N GLU A 24 -14.29 5.40 8.38
CA GLU A 24 -15.15 5.67 7.23
C GLU A 24 -14.35 5.70 5.93
N ALA A 25 -13.17 6.31 5.93
CA ALA A 25 -12.31 6.36 4.76
C ALA A 25 -11.83 4.96 4.36
N ALA A 26 -11.39 4.15 5.33
CA ALA A 26 -10.95 2.78 5.07
C ALA A 26 -12.09 1.94 4.48
N GLN A 27 -13.28 2.03 5.04
CA GLN A 27 -14.45 1.32 4.53
C GLN A 27 -14.73 1.71 3.07
N SER A 28 -14.75 3.00 2.77
CA SER A 28 -15.02 3.49 1.42
C SER A 28 -13.96 3.06 0.40
N VAL A 29 -12.69 3.16 0.77
CA VAL A 29 -11.58 2.77 -0.11
C VAL A 29 -11.64 1.27 -0.44
N PHE A 30 -11.80 0.43 0.57
CA PHE A 30 -11.81 -1.01 0.35
C PHE A 30 -13.09 -1.51 -0.31
N ASP A 31 -14.22 -0.86 -0.09
CA ASP A 31 -15.45 -1.12 -0.86
C ASP A 31 -15.22 -0.86 -2.36
N ARG A 32 -14.51 0.21 -2.71
CA ARG A 32 -14.13 0.51 -4.10
C ARG A 32 -13.17 -0.53 -4.67
N LEU A 33 -12.16 -0.94 -3.90
CA LEU A 33 -11.20 -1.96 -4.31
C LEU A 33 -11.89 -3.29 -4.62
N GLU A 34 -12.82 -3.70 -3.78
CA GLU A 34 -13.57 -4.96 -3.94
C GLU A 34 -14.37 -5.03 -5.25
N GLN A 35 -14.76 -3.87 -5.80
CA GLN A 35 -15.51 -3.78 -7.06
C GLN A 35 -14.61 -3.86 -8.30
N MET A 36 -13.30 -3.78 -8.15
CA MET A 36 -12.38 -3.76 -9.28
C MET A 36 -12.09 -5.17 -9.79
N ALA A 37 -12.03 -5.31 -11.11
CA ALA A 37 -11.67 -6.58 -11.75
C ALA A 37 -10.31 -7.10 -11.28
N ALA A 38 -9.34 -6.20 -11.10
CA ALA A 38 -8.01 -6.57 -10.62
C ALA A 38 -8.05 -7.27 -9.26
N PHE A 39 -8.94 -6.85 -8.36
CA PHE A 39 -9.13 -7.53 -7.07
C PHE A 39 -9.96 -8.81 -7.22
N MET A 40 -11.06 -8.73 -7.94
CA MET A 40 -11.97 -9.89 -8.10
C MET A 40 -11.26 -11.10 -8.72
N MET A 41 -10.37 -10.87 -9.66
CA MET A 41 -9.65 -11.92 -10.38
C MET A 41 -8.38 -12.39 -9.68
N ALA A 42 -7.81 -11.60 -8.78
CA ALA A 42 -6.59 -11.96 -8.07
C ALA A 42 -6.86 -12.92 -6.93
N ASP A 43 -5.99 -13.91 -6.78
CA ASP A 43 -5.99 -14.82 -5.62
C ASP A 43 -4.82 -14.53 -4.68
N ARG A 44 -3.64 -14.23 -5.23
CA ARG A 44 -2.41 -14.00 -4.47
C ARG A 44 -2.12 -12.50 -4.42
N ILE A 45 -2.36 -11.91 -3.24
CA ILE A 45 -2.36 -10.45 -3.04
C ILE A 45 -1.35 -10.07 -1.97
N LEU A 46 -0.40 -9.19 -2.33
CA LEU A 46 0.52 -8.58 -1.37
C LEU A 46 -0.14 -7.33 -0.79
N MET A 47 -0.31 -7.32 0.54
CA MET A 47 -0.85 -6.21 1.30
C MET A 47 0.25 -5.55 2.14
N TYR A 48 -0.11 -4.49 2.84
CA TYR A 48 0.64 -3.95 3.97
C TYR A 48 -0.19 -4.11 5.24
N HIS A 49 0.48 -4.27 6.39
CA HIS A 49 -0.20 -4.24 7.68
C HIS A 49 -0.10 -2.81 8.20
N SER A 50 -1.24 -2.14 8.27
CA SER A 50 -1.28 -0.69 8.46
C SER A 50 -0.72 -0.22 9.80
N LEU A 51 0.11 0.82 9.75
CA LEU A 51 0.50 1.62 10.91
C LEU A 51 -0.69 2.49 11.34
N PRO A 52 -0.69 3.02 12.58
CA PRO A 52 -1.80 3.86 13.07
C PRO A 52 -2.09 5.10 12.21
N ASP A 53 -1.08 5.64 11.52
CA ASP A 53 -1.23 6.81 10.65
C ASP A 53 -1.57 6.46 9.19
N GLU A 54 -1.59 5.18 8.85
CA GLU A 54 -1.94 4.70 7.50
C GLU A 54 -3.41 4.33 7.44
N LEU A 55 -3.95 4.32 6.21
CA LEU A 55 -5.29 3.78 5.96
C LEU A 55 -5.34 2.33 6.43
N SER A 56 -6.27 2.01 7.34
CA SER A 56 -6.30 0.69 7.98
C SER A 56 -6.65 -0.43 7.00
N THR A 57 -5.84 -1.48 7.00
CA THR A 57 -6.06 -2.70 6.22
C THR A 57 -6.63 -3.85 7.05
N ARG A 58 -6.80 -3.67 8.35
CA ARG A 58 -7.12 -4.74 9.31
C ARG A 58 -8.46 -5.42 9.03
N ASP A 59 -9.51 -4.64 8.86
CA ASP A 59 -10.85 -5.17 8.61
C ASP A 59 -10.93 -5.86 7.25
N PHE A 60 -10.28 -5.31 6.25
CA PHE A 60 -10.21 -5.89 4.91
C PHE A 60 -9.49 -7.25 4.93
N LEU A 61 -8.34 -7.34 5.59
CA LEU A 61 -7.61 -8.59 5.75
C LEU A 61 -8.45 -9.63 6.50
N GLY A 62 -9.13 -9.22 7.58
CA GLY A 62 -10.03 -10.11 8.32
C GLY A 62 -11.17 -10.65 7.48
N LYS A 63 -11.76 -9.79 6.65
CA LYS A 63 -12.89 -10.16 5.76
C LYS A 63 -12.49 -11.18 4.70
N TRP A 64 -11.31 -11.04 4.11
CA TRP A 64 -10.93 -11.78 2.90
C TRP A 64 -9.92 -12.90 3.12
N SER A 65 -9.25 -12.97 4.28
CA SER A 65 -8.18 -13.92 4.54
C SER A 65 -8.56 -15.40 4.39
N GLY A 66 -9.85 -15.73 4.55
CA GLY A 66 -10.37 -17.09 4.32
C GLY A 66 -10.76 -17.37 2.86
N ARG A 67 -10.72 -16.39 1.99
CA ARG A 67 -11.20 -16.49 0.60
C ARG A 67 -10.11 -16.31 -0.44
N LYS A 68 -9.07 -15.56 -0.10
CA LYS A 68 -7.92 -15.25 -0.96
C LYS A 68 -6.64 -15.47 -0.17
N HIS A 69 -5.53 -15.59 -0.87
CA HIS A 69 -4.20 -15.74 -0.27
C HIS A 69 -3.52 -14.38 -0.14
N PHE A 70 -3.37 -13.90 1.08
CA PHE A 70 -2.69 -12.65 1.37
C PHE A 70 -1.27 -12.88 1.84
N PHE A 71 -0.43 -11.91 1.51
CA PHE A 71 0.98 -11.88 1.86
C PHE A 71 1.32 -10.52 2.47
N LEU A 72 2.32 -10.49 3.34
CA LEU A 72 2.86 -9.27 3.91
C LEU A 72 4.37 -9.20 3.70
N PRO A 73 4.93 -7.97 3.62
CA PRO A 73 6.36 -7.80 3.52
C PRO A 73 7.03 -7.92 4.89
N ARG A 74 8.30 -8.36 4.86
CA ARG A 74 9.19 -8.35 6.02
C ARG A 74 10.52 -7.75 5.62
N VAL A 75 11.03 -6.81 6.42
CA VAL A 75 12.30 -6.16 6.14
C VAL A 75 13.45 -7.16 6.28
N ASN A 76 14.28 -7.24 5.25
CA ASN A 76 15.49 -8.04 5.21
C ASN A 76 16.63 -7.18 4.64
N GLY A 77 17.37 -6.50 5.50
CA GLY A 77 18.40 -5.55 5.09
C GLY A 77 17.80 -4.37 4.31
N VAL A 78 18.16 -4.23 3.04
CA VAL A 78 17.64 -3.19 2.13
C VAL A 78 16.44 -3.67 1.31
N ASN A 79 16.09 -4.94 1.44
CA ASN A 79 15.03 -5.58 0.67
C ASN A 79 13.82 -5.94 1.53
N LEU A 80 12.73 -6.30 0.86
CA LEU A 80 11.54 -6.87 1.48
C LEU A 80 11.39 -8.32 1.06
N ASP A 81 11.28 -9.21 2.04
CA ASP A 81 10.81 -10.57 1.82
C ASP A 81 9.29 -10.60 1.85
N ILE A 82 8.69 -11.53 1.14
CA ILE A 82 7.24 -11.70 1.04
C ILE A 82 6.87 -13.03 1.68
N LEU A 83 5.97 -12.99 2.67
CA LEU A 83 5.54 -14.18 3.40
C LEU A 83 4.02 -14.23 3.48
N PRO A 84 3.43 -15.46 3.59
CA PRO A 84 2.00 -15.59 3.81
C PRO A 84 1.52 -14.85 5.06
N TYR A 85 0.36 -14.20 4.95
CA TYR A 85 -0.28 -13.55 6.08
C TYR A 85 -1.01 -14.58 6.95
N GLU A 86 -0.65 -14.63 8.22
CA GLU A 86 -1.39 -15.36 9.25
C GLU A 86 -1.46 -14.47 10.49
N GLN A 87 -2.65 -14.09 10.92
CA GLN A 87 -2.83 -13.14 12.01
C GLN A 87 -2.11 -13.55 13.30
N THR A 88 -2.02 -14.85 13.59
CA THR A 88 -1.38 -15.39 14.80
C THR A 88 0.14 -15.48 14.70
N ARG A 89 0.73 -15.19 13.55
CA ARG A 89 2.16 -15.32 13.27
C ARG A 89 2.80 -14.00 12.91
N LEU A 90 2.39 -12.92 13.59
CA LEU A 90 2.97 -11.59 13.42
C LEU A 90 3.88 -11.25 14.60
N HIS A 91 4.95 -10.50 14.32
CA HIS A 91 5.84 -9.94 15.33
C HIS A 91 6.19 -8.49 14.98
N LEU A 92 6.69 -7.71 15.95
CA LEU A 92 7.21 -6.37 15.67
C LEU A 92 8.62 -6.47 15.06
N GLY A 93 8.73 -5.97 13.85
CA GLY A 93 9.99 -5.92 13.12
C GLY A 93 10.62 -4.53 13.11
N ALA A 94 11.37 -4.22 12.05
CA ALA A 94 11.98 -2.92 11.83
C ALA A 94 10.92 -1.81 11.83
N PHE A 95 11.25 -0.66 12.42
CA PHE A 95 10.35 0.51 12.53
C PHE A 95 9.04 0.24 13.28
N GLU A 96 9.00 -0.75 14.17
CA GLU A 96 7.82 -1.16 14.93
C GLU A 96 6.62 -1.57 14.06
N ILE A 97 6.88 -2.05 12.84
CA ILE A 97 5.87 -2.56 11.91
C ILE A 97 5.64 -4.04 12.20
N GLU A 98 4.38 -4.46 12.29
CA GLU A 98 4.05 -5.87 12.40
C GLU A 98 4.46 -6.61 11.13
N GLU A 99 5.23 -7.68 11.30
CA GLU A 99 5.77 -8.47 10.20
C GLU A 99 5.43 -9.96 10.38
N PRO A 100 5.27 -10.71 9.28
CA PRO A 100 4.98 -12.14 9.36
C PRO A 100 6.19 -12.95 9.83
N ASP A 101 5.92 -13.97 10.65
CA ASP A 101 6.91 -14.96 11.04
C ASP A 101 7.08 -16.04 9.97
N GLY A 102 8.14 -16.84 10.11
CA GLY A 102 8.37 -18.02 9.30
C GLY A 102 9.46 -17.85 8.25
N ASN A 103 9.65 -18.90 7.45
CA ASN A 103 10.70 -18.99 6.42
C ASN A 103 10.15 -19.35 5.05
N ASP A 104 8.84 -19.35 4.89
CA ASP A 104 8.17 -19.70 3.63
C ASP A 104 8.11 -18.50 2.71
N LEU A 105 9.26 -18.12 2.14
CA LEU A 105 9.38 -16.95 1.27
C LEU A 105 8.64 -17.19 -0.04
N THR A 106 7.89 -16.17 -0.46
CA THR A 106 7.16 -16.15 -1.74
C THR A 106 7.91 -15.27 -2.73
N ASP A 107 8.01 -15.73 -3.98
CA ASP A 107 8.58 -14.93 -5.06
C ASP A 107 7.59 -13.84 -5.47
N ILE A 108 8.08 -12.62 -5.69
CA ILE A 108 7.25 -11.51 -6.18
C ILE A 108 6.56 -11.85 -7.52
N ALA A 109 7.16 -12.71 -8.33
CA ALA A 109 6.59 -13.15 -9.60
C ALA A 109 5.27 -13.92 -9.43
N ASP A 110 5.02 -14.48 -8.26
CA ASP A 110 3.79 -15.23 -7.95
C ASP A 110 2.65 -14.33 -7.43
N ILE A 111 2.91 -13.06 -7.20
CA ILE A 111 1.91 -12.10 -6.73
C ILE A 111 1.19 -11.48 -7.92
N GLU A 112 -0.13 -11.46 -7.87
CA GLU A 112 -1.00 -10.98 -8.94
C GLU A 112 -1.46 -9.53 -8.74
N LEU A 113 -1.60 -9.11 -7.50
CA LEU A 113 -2.03 -7.77 -7.10
C LEU A 113 -1.21 -7.30 -5.91
N ILE A 114 -0.73 -6.07 -5.97
CA ILE A 114 0.00 -5.44 -4.86
C ILE A 114 -0.74 -4.18 -4.44
N ILE A 115 -1.10 -4.11 -3.17
CA ILE A 115 -1.60 -2.88 -2.55
C ILE A 115 -0.41 -2.15 -1.96
N VAL A 116 -0.08 -1.01 -2.56
CA VAL A 116 1.17 -0.29 -2.30
C VAL A 116 0.90 0.90 -1.37
N PRO A 117 1.47 0.90 -0.15
CA PRO A 117 1.35 2.06 0.72
C PRO A 117 2.26 3.19 0.24
N ALA A 118 1.87 4.42 0.52
CA ALA A 118 2.71 5.59 0.30
C ALA A 118 2.25 6.76 1.16
N VAL A 119 3.10 7.75 1.27
CA VAL A 119 2.75 9.02 1.92
C VAL A 119 1.79 9.82 1.04
N ALA A 120 2.01 9.81 -0.28
CA ALA A 120 1.15 10.49 -1.24
C ALA A 120 1.29 9.89 -2.64
N TYR A 121 0.29 10.19 -3.47
CA TYR A 121 0.24 9.82 -4.88
C TYR A 121 -0.14 11.03 -5.71
N ASP A 122 0.29 11.08 -6.98
CA ASP A 122 -0.27 12.00 -7.95
C ASP A 122 -1.16 11.26 -8.95
N ARG A 123 -1.76 12.01 -9.88
CA ARG A 123 -2.70 11.45 -10.87
C ARG A 123 -2.02 10.61 -11.97
N HIS A 124 -0.70 10.63 -12.01
CA HIS A 124 0.10 9.80 -12.92
C HIS A 124 0.57 8.49 -12.27
N GLY A 125 0.17 8.24 -11.03
CA GLY A 125 0.57 7.06 -10.28
C GLY A 125 1.93 7.18 -9.60
N ASN A 126 2.58 8.33 -9.68
CA ASN A 126 3.82 8.56 -8.96
C ASN A 126 3.53 8.59 -7.46
N ARG A 127 4.48 8.15 -6.65
CA ARG A 127 4.26 8.05 -5.22
C ARG A 127 5.45 8.57 -4.41
N VAL A 128 5.15 9.05 -3.23
CA VAL A 128 6.12 9.42 -2.22
C VAL A 128 6.11 8.36 -1.14
N GLY A 129 7.22 7.63 -0.99
CA GLY A 129 7.42 6.67 0.09
C GLY A 129 8.01 7.34 1.34
N ARG A 130 8.38 6.50 2.31
CA ARG A 130 8.98 6.98 3.56
C ARG A 130 10.49 7.26 3.46
N GLY A 131 11.10 7.06 2.29
CA GLY A 131 12.49 7.41 2.00
C GLY A 131 13.49 6.26 2.02
N LYS A 132 13.08 5.03 2.28
CA LYS A 132 13.98 3.86 2.32
C LYS A 132 14.11 3.11 1.01
N GLY A 133 13.22 3.35 0.04
CA GLY A 133 13.24 2.71 -1.27
C GLY A 133 12.87 1.22 -1.30
N TYR A 134 12.34 0.67 -0.22
CA TYR A 134 11.96 -0.74 -0.13
C TYR A 134 10.99 -1.17 -1.23
N TYR A 135 9.91 -0.40 -1.41
CA TYR A 135 8.87 -0.73 -2.39
C TYR A 135 9.37 -0.54 -3.82
N ASP A 136 10.12 0.52 -4.11
CA ASP A 136 10.66 0.73 -5.46
C ASP A 136 11.53 -0.44 -5.90
N ARG A 137 12.39 -0.94 -5.01
CA ARG A 137 13.22 -2.12 -5.31
C ARG A 137 12.39 -3.38 -5.55
N MET A 138 11.40 -3.62 -4.71
CA MET A 138 10.53 -4.79 -4.84
C MET A 138 9.65 -4.70 -6.09
N LEU A 139 9.04 -3.54 -6.33
CA LEU A 139 8.11 -3.34 -7.45
C LEU A 139 8.79 -3.39 -8.81
N ALA A 140 10.08 -3.05 -8.89
CA ALA A 140 10.84 -3.10 -10.14
C ALA A 140 10.85 -4.49 -10.77
N GLY A 141 10.78 -5.56 -9.97
CA GLY A 141 10.74 -6.95 -10.45
C GLY A 141 9.34 -7.51 -10.64
N SER A 142 8.28 -6.72 -10.46
CA SER A 142 6.91 -7.22 -10.44
C SER A 142 6.13 -6.89 -11.71
N ARG A 143 5.34 -7.87 -12.18
CA ARG A 143 4.33 -7.69 -13.23
C ARG A 143 2.91 -7.57 -12.68
N ALA A 144 2.74 -7.64 -11.37
CA ALA A 144 1.45 -7.51 -10.71
C ALA A 144 0.83 -6.14 -10.99
N THR A 145 -0.50 -6.08 -10.96
CA THR A 145 -1.22 -4.81 -10.90
C THR A 145 -0.91 -4.13 -9.57
N LYS A 146 -0.54 -2.86 -9.60
CA LYS A 146 -0.15 -2.07 -8.42
C LYS A 146 -1.22 -1.04 -8.12
N VAL A 147 -1.81 -1.12 -6.93
CA VAL A 147 -2.87 -0.22 -6.49
C VAL A 147 -2.41 0.53 -5.25
N GLY A 148 -2.35 1.85 -5.34
CA GLY A 148 -2.14 2.72 -4.20
C GLY A 148 -3.46 3.03 -3.51
N VAL A 149 -3.46 3.11 -2.19
CA VAL A 149 -4.64 3.45 -1.39
C VAL A 149 -4.29 4.52 -0.37
N GLY A 150 -5.24 5.39 -0.08
CA GLY A 150 -5.02 6.46 0.89
C GLY A 150 -6.24 7.34 1.11
N TYR A 151 -6.07 8.34 1.97
CA TYR A 151 -7.04 9.40 2.18
C TYR A 151 -7.05 10.38 1.00
N ASP A 152 -8.15 11.09 0.79
CA ASP A 152 -8.27 12.05 -0.33
C ASP A 152 -7.10 13.03 -0.40
N PHE A 153 -6.63 13.54 0.74
CA PHE A 153 -5.50 14.48 0.75
C PHE A 153 -4.15 13.86 0.42
N GLN A 154 -4.06 12.53 0.34
CA GLN A 154 -2.85 11.84 -0.11
C GLN A 154 -2.78 11.73 -1.64
N LEU A 155 -3.88 12.03 -2.33
CA LEU A 155 -3.91 12.20 -3.79
C LEU A 155 -3.72 13.69 -4.08
N ILE A 156 -2.53 14.06 -4.55
CA ILE A 156 -2.17 15.46 -4.80
C ILE A 156 -2.31 15.81 -6.28
N ASP A 157 -2.67 17.06 -6.57
CA ASP A 157 -2.87 17.53 -7.95
C ASP A 157 -1.54 17.89 -8.64
N ASP A 158 -0.58 18.40 -7.88
CA ASP A 158 0.75 18.71 -8.41
C ASP A 158 1.54 17.44 -8.70
N ALA A 159 2.29 17.44 -9.81
CA ALA A 159 3.16 16.32 -10.13
C ALA A 159 4.27 16.14 -9.09
N ILE A 160 4.47 14.91 -8.66
CA ILE A 160 5.55 14.55 -7.75
C ILE A 160 6.86 14.49 -8.52
N ASP A 161 7.92 15.08 -7.96
CA ASP A 161 9.26 14.94 -8.51
C ASP A 161 9.70 13.48 -8.42
N THR A 162 10.12 12.92 -9.54
CA THR A 162 10.51 11.51 -9.62
C THR A 162 11.96 11.36 -10.06
N ASP A 163 12.54 10.21 -9.73
CA ASP A 163 13.83 9.79 -10.28
C ASP A 163 13.68 8.44 -11.03
N SER A 164 14.79 7.97 -11.62
CA SER A 164 14.76 6.77 -12.47
C SER A 164 14.46 5.47 -11.73
N HIS A 165 14.58 5.45 -10.41
CA HIS A 165 14.34 4.27 -9.58
C HIS A 165 12.89 4.18 -9.09
N ASP A 166 12.14 5.25 -9.20
CA ASP A 166 10.75 5.31 -8.73
C ASP A 166 9.84 4.45 -9.62
N VAL A 167 9.08 3.56 -9.00
CA VAL A 167 8.11 2.73 -9.69
C VAL A 167 6.70 3.25 -9.37
N PRO A 168 5.94 3.69 -10.38
CA PRO A 168 4.58 4.19 -10.18
C PRO A 168 3.60 3.05 -9.92
N VAL A 169 2.44 3.39 -9.35
CA VAL A 169 1.29 2.49 -9.27
C VAL A 169 0.40 2.65 -10.51
N ASP A 170 -0.40 1.62 -10.80
CA ASP A 170 -1.31 1.60 -11.95
C ASP A 170 -2.63 2.31 -11.63
N ILE A 171 -3.06 2.23 -10.39
CA ILE A 171 -4.35 2.73 -9.92
C ILE A 171 -4.16 3.35 -8.53
N VAL A 172 -4.84 4.47 -8.26
CA VAL A 172 -4.92 5.08 -6.93
C VAL A 172 -6.38 5.13 -6.50
N ILE A 173 -6.68 4.64 -5.30
CA ILE A 173 -8.02 4.68 -4.72
C ILE A 173 -7.98 5.47 -3.41
N THR A 174 -8.81 6.48 -3.33
CA THR A 174 -9.11 7.21 -2.09
C THR A 174 -10.59 7.07 -1.77
N GLN A 175 -11.06 7.63 -0.64
CA GLN A 175 -12.48 7.50 -0.31
C GLN A 175 -13.42 8.09 -1.36
N SER A 176 -12.97 9.11 -2.12
CA SER A 176 -13.79 9.81 -3.11
C SER A 176 -13.33 9.62 -4.56
N HIS A 177 -12.14 9.08 -4.80
CA HIS A 177 -11.54 9.02 -6.13
C HIS A 177 -10.98 7.64 -6.47
N THR A 178 -11.10 7.30 -7.75
CA THR A 178 -10.37 6.19 -8.37
C THR A 178 -9.66 6.74 -9.60
N VAL A 179 -8.34 6.72 -9.61
CA VAL A 179 -7.52 7.27 -10.68
C VAL A 179 -6.75 6.14 -11.35
N ILE A 180 -6.94 5.97 -12.64
CA ILE A 180 -6.22 4.99 -13.45
C ILE A 180 -5.10 5.71 -14.18
N ARG A 181 -3.87 5.21 -14.01
CA ARG A 181 -2.70 5.77 -14.66
C ARG A 181 -2.83 5.63 -16.18
N ARG A 182 -2.69 6.73 -16.90
CA ARG A 182 -2.60 6.71 -18.36
C ARG A 182 -1.15 6.43 -18.75
N ARG A 183 -0.97 5.46 -19.64
CA ARG A 183 0.32 5.13 -20.23
C ARG A 183 0.58 5.99 -21.48
#